data_5b4f4356731cf915ebf5035cc0fc7d7a
#
_entry.id   5b4f4356731cf915ebf5035cc0fc7d7a
#
_cell.length_a   1.000
_cell.length_b   1.000
_cell.length_c   1.000
_cell.angle_alpha   90.00
_cell.angle_beta   90.00
_cell.angle_gamma   90.00
#
_symmetry.space_group_name_H-M   'P 1'
#
loop_
_entity.id
_entity.type
_entity.pdbx_description
1 polymer ?
#
loop_
_entity_poly.entity_id
_entity_poly.type
_entity_poly.pdbx_seq_one_letter_code
_entity_poly.pdbx_strand_id
1 'polypeptide(L)'
;MDKQMKGSSLKKIGALLPWLWLAAGYVLDMWFQLVPGKWIVDSDLASEMMLAKILNQEGSILSHSWYYSTELRVVNMQWFYRLGLLLFPDDWHLARTFGMAIALLVFIAAALLLAREIGLGSLSPWMAGALIWPFGMRYLVYAMYGGYYLIHMLLPMLTLALVFCSIHAQNRRPKVLCAVLACLAALGAGLNGVKVLMVFQAPFLLATMLLAVMALNSCGKTTWKDACRTCGTEMQLLAGALYTTVAAMAGYVINAKILAKSYSFKSFGGVTWSRPRDGLFELQRIIVDYFHEFGYTDGVGVFHFSGIASGLGLLIGIWLAFCIVRLLFRYRSLAVAERFMVLLLCSMIAVCGISFSYFQEYSQYFWFPSMPAAFAVMAIEIKTEKLHLPGERRTLA
;
A
#
# COMPACT_ATOMS: atom_id res chain seq x y z
N MET A 1 -36.74 -29.92 7.75
CA MET A 1 -36.79 -28.55 7.21
C MET A 1 -35.94 -27.57 8.02
N ASP A 2 -35.91 -27.64 9.36
CA ASP A 2 -35.19 -26.70 10.25
C ASP A 2 -33.65 -26.65 10.10
N LYS A 3 -32.97 -27.78 9.89
CA LYS A 3 -31.51 -27.83 9.74
C LYS A 3 -31.00 -27.15 8.44
N GLN A 4 -31.77 -27.22 7.36
CA GLN A 4 -31.42 -26.58 6.07
C GLN A 4 -31.62 -25.05 6.13
N MET A 5 -32.63 -24.56 6.82
CA MET A 5 -32.85 -23.12 7.02
C MET A 5 -31.80 -22.50 7.92
N LYS A 6 -31.39 -23.15 9.03
CA LYS A 6 -30.29 -22.67 9.88
C LYS A 6 -28.94 -22.62 9.16
N GLY A 7 -28.64 -23.59 8.29
CA GLY A 7 -27.42 -23.63 7.50
C GLY A 7 -27.34 -22.48 6.45
N SER A 8 -28.47 -22.07 5.89
CA SER A 8 -28.53 -20.99 4.90
C SER A 8 -28.36 -19.60 5.56
N SER A 9 -28.94 -19.39 6.76
CA SER A 9 -28.78 -18.15 7.52
C SER A 9 -27.35 -17.94 8.02
N LEU A 10 -26.69 -18.98 8.54
CA LEU A 10 -25.31 -18.91 8.97
C LEU A 10 -24.34 -18.61 7.83
N LYS A 11 -24.58 -19.16 6.63
CA LYS A 11 -23.78 -18.84 5.44
C LYS A 11 -23.95 -17.38 5.01
N LYS A 12 -25.16 -16.81 5.08
CA LYS A 12 -25.42 -15.40 4.77
C LYS A 12 -24.75 -14.46 5.77
N ILE A 13 -24.79 -14.77 7.07
CA ILE A 13 -24.11 -13.99 8.12
C ILE A 13 -22.60 -14.03 7.91
N GLY A 14 -22.03 -15.20 7.62
CA GLY A 14 -20.60 -15.33 7.32
C GLY A 14 -20.12 -14.53 6.11
N ALA A 15 -20.98 -14.36 5.10
CA ALA A 15 -20.68 -13.54 3.93
C ALA A 15 -20.73 -12.02 4.21
N LEU A 16 -21.52 -11.59 5.21
CA LEU A 16 -21.64 -10.18 5.60
C LEU A 16 -20.52 -9.73 6.54
N LEU A 17 -19.94 -10.62 7.31
CA LEU A 17 -18.94 -10.29 8.33
C LEU A 17 -17.72 -9.53 7.80
N PRO A 18 -17.13 -9.86 6.62
CA PRO A 18 -16.06 -9.08 6.03
C PRO A 18 -16.43 -7.64 5.71
N TRP A 19 -17.65 -7.43 5.22
CA TRP A 19 -18.16 -6.10 4.90
C TRP A 19 -18.47 -5.27 6.15
N LEU A 20 -18.99 -5.92 7.20
CA LEU A 20 -19.18 -5.27 8.50
C LEU A 20 -17.84 -4.87 9.15
N TRP A 21 -16.83 -5.71 9.03
CA TRP A 21 -15.45 -5.40 9.45
C TRP A 21 -14.92 -4.16 8.74
N LEU A 22 -15.04 -4.10 7.39
CA LEU A 22 -14.62 -2.96 6.59
C LEU A 22 -15.41 -1.69 6.96
N ALA A 23 -16.74 -1.80 7.06
CA ALA A 23 -17.59 -0.68 7.43
C ALA A 23 -17.29 -0.16 8.84
N ALA A 24 -17.06 -1.06 9.80
CA ALA A 24 -16.71 -0.68 11.18
C ALA A 24 -15.37 0.08 11.22
N GLY A 25 -14.36 -0.36 10.47
CA GLY A 25 -13.09 0.36 10.35
C GLY A 25 -13.28 1.76 9.78
N TYR A 26 -14.02 1.89 8.69
CA TYR A 26 -14.31 3.20 8.09
C TYR A 26 -15.07 4.13 9.05
N VAL A 27 -16.11 3.62 9.73
CA VAL A 27 -16.86 4.40 10.71
C VAL A 27 -15.99 4.82 11.89
N LEU A 28 -15.11 3.95 12.37
CA LEU A 28 -14.15 4.26 13.43
C LEU A 28 -13.20 5.39 13.03
N ASP A 29 -12.64 5.33 11.81
CA ASP A 29 -11.78 6.38 11.29
C ASP A 29 -12.53 7.71 11.17
N MET A 30 -13.77 7.69 10.64
CA MET A 30 -14.59 8.90 10.52
C MET A 30 -14.97 9.47 11.90
N TRP A 31 -15.29 8.61 12.86
CA TRP A 31 -15.51 9.04 14.25
C TRP A 31 -14.27 9.69 14.84
N PHE A 32 -13.09 9.07 14.61
CA PHE A 32 -11.82 9.64 15.08
C PHE A 32 -11.56 11.01 14.45
N GLN A 33 -11.79 11.17 13.13
CA GLN A 33 -11.66 12.45 12.43
C GLN A 33 -12.57 13.52 13.06
N LEU A 34 -13.84 13.19 13.32
CA LEU A 34 -14.88 14.14 13.75
C LEU A 34 -14.76 14.53 15.22
N VAL A 35 -14.36 13.61 16.11
CA VAL A 35 -14.44 13.81 17.56
C VAL A 35 -13.05 14.03 18.17
N PRO A 36 -12.17 13.02 18.35
CA PRO A 36 -10.86 13.28 18.95
C PRO A 36 -9.95 14.07 18.02
N GLY A 37 -10.01 13.87 16.72
CA GLY A 37 -9.17 14.53 15.74
C GLY A 37 -9.31 16.04 15.69
N LYS A 38 -10.42 16.59 16.17
CA LYS A 38 -10.60 18.03 16.29
C LYS A 38 -9.54 18.70 17.18
N TRP A 39 -9.03 17.98 18.17
CA TRP A 39 -8.15 18.52 19.21
C TRP A 39 -6.67 18.18 19.01
N ILE A 40 -6.32 17.38 18.00
CA ILE A 40 -4.95 16.92 17.76
C ILE A 40 -4.40 17.38 16.40
N VAL A 41 -4.77 18.58 15.98
CA VAL A 41 -4.23 19.18 14.75
C VAL A 41 -2.78 19.61 15.02
N ASP A 42 -1.84 19.02 14.29
CA ASP A 42 -0.43 19.40 14.31
C ASP A 42 -0.08 20.42 13.21
N SER A 43 1.18 20.89 13.22
CA SER A 43 1.69 21.86 12.26
C SER A 43 1.67 21.36 10.81
N ASP A 44 1.92 20.05 10.61
CA ASP A 44 1.97 19.46 9.27
C ASP A 44 0.57 19.42 8.66
N LEU A 45 -0.43 19.03 9.46
CA LEU A 45 -1.82 19.00 9.02
C LEU A 45 -2.37 20.40 8.75
N ALA A 46 -2.06 21.36 9.61
CA ALA A 46 -2.43 22.76 9.38
C ALA A 46 -1.78 23.31 8.10
N SER A 47 -0.52 22.97 7.86
CA SER A 47 0.25 23.34 6.67
C SER A 47 -0.38 22.78 5.38
N GLU A 48 -0.76 21.50 5.36
CA GLU A 48 -1.45 20.88 4.22
C GLU A 48 -2.82 21.52 3.93
N MET A 49 -3.57 21.89 4.97
CA MET A 49 -4.85 22.59 4.83
C MET A 49 -4.67 24.02 4.30
N MET A 50 -3.64 24.75 4.78
CA MET A 50 -3.29 26.07 4.26
C MET A 50 -2.87 26.01 2.79
N LEU A 51 -2.03 25.05 2.42
CA LEU A 51 -1.66 24.83 1.04
C LEU A 51 -2.89 24.57 0.17
N ALA A 52 -3.78 23.68 0.60
CA ALA A 52 -5.02 23.38 -0.12
C ALA A 52 -5.89 24.64 -0.33
N LYS A 53 -5.97 25.52 0.67
CA LYS A 53 -6.69 26.81 0.56
C LYS A 53 -6.04 27.74 -0.46
N ILE A 54 -4.72 27.90 -0.43
CA ILE A 54 -3.97 28.72 -1.38
C ILE A 54 -4.16 28.20 -2.80
N LEU A 55 -4.03 26.89 -3.01
CA LEU A 55 -4.23 26.26 -4.33
C LEU A 55 -5.66 26.46 -4.87
N ASN A 56 -6.68 26.51 -4.01
CA ASN A 56 -8.05 26.86 -4.42
C ASN A 56 -8.16 28.33 -4.82
N GLN A 57 -7.52 29.23 -4.09
CA GLN A 57 -7.53 30.67 -4.40
C GLN A 57 -6.79 31.00 -5.70
N GLU A 58 -5.65 30.34 -5.94
CA GLU A 58 -4.84 30.53 -7.15
C GLU A 58 -5.38 29.77 -8.36
N GLY A 59 -6.27 28.77 -8.17
CA GLY A 59 -6.73 27.89 -9.22
C GLY A 59 -5.63 27.00 -9.80
N SER A 60 -4.53 26.80 -9.08
CA SER A 60 -3.31 26.13 -9.53
C SER A 60 -3.16 24.75 -8.91
N ILE A 61 -2.27 23.93 -9.51
CA ILE A 61 -1.88 22.61 -9.00
C ILE A 61 -0.75 22.72 -7.97
N LEU A 62 0.15 23.65 -8.17
CA LEU A 62 1.26 24.01 -7.30
C LEU A 62 1.29 25.52 -7.16
N SER A 63 1.71 26.03 -5.99
CA SER A 63 1.79 27.45 -5.70
C SER A 63 3.23 27.93 -5.66
N HIS A 64 3.49 29.07 -6.29
CA HIS A 64 4.78 29.78 -6.19
C HIS A 64 4.87 30.63 -4.92
N SER A 65 3.76 30.93 -4.29
CA SER A 65 3.71 31.66 -3.01
C SER A 65 3.90 30.75 -1.79
N TRP A 66 4.06 29.45 -1.98
CA TRP A 66 4.22 28.46 -0.93
C TRP A 66 5.66 27.92 -0.87
N TYR A 67 6.21 27.84 0.33
CA TYR A 67 7.47 27.16 0.59
C TYR A 67 7.18 25.71 1.00
N TYR A 68 7.45 24.78 0.09
CA TYR A 68 7.29 23.34 0.35
C TYR A 68 8.36 22.85 1.32
N SER A 69 7.98 21.99 2.28
CA SER A 69 8.89 21.63 3.38
C SER A 69 10.09 20.79 2.90
N THR A 70 9.91 19.50 2.76
CA THR A 70 11.03 18.57 2.46
C THR A 70 11.01 18.02 1.06
N GLU A 71 9.84 17.98 0.43
CA GLU A 71 9.60 17.41 -0.88
C GLU A 71 8.50 18.20 -1.59
N LEU A 72 8.67 18.38 -2.89
CA LEU A 72 7.61 18.91 -3.74
C LEU A 72 6.63 17.78 -4.07
N ARG A 73 5.55 17.66 -3.29
CA ARG A 73 4.51 16.63 -3.47
C ARG A 73 3.42 17.16 -4.38
N VAL A 74 3.37 16.67 -5.61
CA VAL A 74 2.39 17.11 -6.62
C VAL A 74 1.05 16.42 -6.42
N VAL A 75 1.06 15.10 -6.21
CA VAL A 75 -0.15 14.28 -6.02
C VAL A 75 -0.23 13.83 -4.57
N ASN A 76 -0.85 14.64 -3.72
CA ASN A 76 -0.94 14.35 -2.28
C ASN A 76 -2.32 14.74 -1.72
N MET A 77 -2.47 14.69 -0.41
CA MET A 77 -3.74 14.92 0.31
C MET A 77 -4.35 16.29 0.07
N GLN A 78 -3.56 17.31 -0.30
CA GLN A 78 -4.08 18.63 -0.66
C GLN A 78 -5.18 18.56 -1.73
N TRP A 79 -5.19 17.60 -2.63
CA TRP A 79 -6.25 17.43 -3.63
C TRP A 79 -7.59 17.11 -3.01
N PHE A 80 -7.60 16.27 -1.99
CA PHE A 80 -8.83 15.89 -1.27
C PHE A 80 -9.28 16.99 -0.32
N TYR A 81 -8.34 17.66 0.34
CA TYR A 81 -8.65 18.81 1.21
C TYR A 81 -9.20 20.01 0.42
N ARG A 82 -8.74 20.23 -0.82
CA ARG A 82 -9.32 21.21 -1.73
C ARG A 82 -10.80 20.99 -1.97
N LEU A 83 -11.20 19.74 -2.22
CA LEU A 83 -12.61 19.37 -2.39
C LEU A 83 -13.42 19.67 -1.12
N GLY A 84 -12.86 19.39 0.05
CA GLY A 84 -13.49 19.70 1.32
C GLY A 84 -13.67 21.21 1.53
N LEU A 85 -12.63 22.00 1.23
CA LEU A 85 -12.68 23.47 1.35
C LEU A 85 -13.63 24.13 0.35
N LEU A 86 -13.94 23.50 -0.78
CA LEU A 86 -14.98 23.99 -1.69
C LEU A 86 -16.39 23.83 -1.09
N LEU A 87 -16.62 22.84 -0.24
CA LEU A 87 -17.90 22.57 0.40
C LEU A 87 -18.03 23.26 1.77
N PHE A 88 -16.93 23.35 2.51
CA PHE A 88 -16.85 23.89 3.87
C PHE A 88 -15.75 24.95 3.98
N PRO A 89 -15.88 26.11 3.30
CA PRO A 89 -14.79 27.09 3.19
C PRO A 89 -14.39 27.71 4.55
N ASP A 90 -15.34 27.80 5.49
CA ASP A 90 -15.18 28.43 6.79
C ASP A 90 -14.95 27.44 7.93
N ASP A 91 -15.13 26.14 7.68
CA ASP A 91 -14.91 25.08 8.67
C ASP A 91 -13.82 24.11 8.19
N TRP A 92 -12.59 24.38 8.59
CA TRP A 92 -11.43 23.55 8.23
C TRP A 92 -11.51 22.13 8.78
N HIS A 93 -12.16 21.94 9.92
CA HIS A 93 -12.32 20.62 10.51
C HIS A 93 -13.26 19.76 9.65
N LEU A 94 -14.42 20.28 9.26
CA LEU A 94 -15.32 19.59 8.35
C LEU A 94 -14.70 19.42 6.96
N ALA A 95 -14.04 20.44 6.43
CA ALA A 95 -13.34 20.35 5.13
C ALA A 95 -12.32 19.22 5.11
N ARG A 96 -11.48 19.13 6.15
CA ARG A 96 -10.50 18.08 6.31
C ARG A 96 -11.13 16.70 6.43
N THR A 97 -12.13 16.56 7.29
CA THR A 97 -12.83 15.31 7.53
C THR A 97 -13.50 14.80 6.24
N PHE A 98 -14.12 15.68 5.47
CA PHE A 98 -14.69 15.34 4.17
C PHE A 98 -13.62 14.90 3.17
N GLY A 99 -12.49 15.63 3.11
CA GLY A 99 -11.35 15.23 2.26
C GLY A 99 -10.82 13.85 2.61
N MET A 100 -10.62 13.56 3.90
CA MET A 100 -10.21 12.23 4.38
C MET A 100 -11.24 11.15 4.06
N ALA A 101 -12.54 11.44 4.23
CA ALA A 101 -13.60 10.48 3.91
C ALA A 101 -13.51 10.02 2.44
N ILE A 102 -13.35 10.96 1.50
CA ILE A 102 -13.19 10.63 0.07
C ILE A 102 -11.87 9.90 -0.17
N ALA A 103 -10.76 10.35 0.41
CA ALA A 103 -9.46 9.70 0.25
C ALA A 103 -9.48 8.24 0.72
N LEU A 104 -10.10 7.97 1.88
CA LEU A 104 -10.27 6.60 2.39
C LEU A 104 -11.19 5.76 1.51
N LEU A 105 -12.27 6.31 0.96
CA LEU A 105 -13.13 5.57 0.00
C LEU A 105 -12.35 5.19 -1.27
N VAL A 106 -11.54 6.10 -1.81
CA VAL A 106 -10.67 5.80 -2.96
C VAL A 106 -9.62 4.74 -2.60
N PHE A 107 -9.05 4.83 -1.41
CA PHE A 107 -8.09 3.84 -0.90
C PHE A 107 -8.73 2.45 -0.74
N ILE A 108 -9.92 2.37 -0.14
CA ILE A 108 -10.71 1.13 -0.02
C ILE A 108 -11.03 0.54 -1.40
N ALA A 109 -11.47 1.38 -2.34
CA ALA A 109 -11.76 0.93 -3.70
C ALA A 109 -10.54 0.34 -4.39
N ALA A 110 -9.36 0.96 -4.25
CA ALA A 110 -8.11 0.45 -4.78
C ALA A 110 -7.68 -0.87 -4.08
N ALA A 111 -7.88 -0.99 -2.76
CA ALA A 111 -7.60 -2.21 -2.02
C ALA A 111 -8.51 -3.37 -2.43
N LEU A 112 -9.81 -3.10 -2.59
CA LEU A 112 -10.79 -4.10 -3.08
C LEU A 112 -10.47 -4.54 -4.51
N LEU A 113 -10.08 -3.59 -5.38
CA LEU A 113 -9.68 -3.89 -6.75
C LEU A 113 -8.44 -4.79 -6.77
N LEU A 114 -7.38 -4.43 -6.02
CA LEU A 114 -6.18 -5.26 -5.92
C LEU A 114 -6.51 -6.64 -5.38
N ALA A 115 -7.25 -6.73 -4.27
CA ALA A 115 -7.64 -7.99 -3.65
C ALA A 115 -8.45 -8.90 -4.60
N ARG A 116 -9.35 -8.32 -5.39
CA ARG A 116 -10.09 -9.03 -6.44
C ARG A 116 -9.15 -9.57 -7.51
N GLU A 117 -8.26 -8.72 -8.02
CA GLU A 117 -7.36 -9.07 -9.14
C GLU A 117 -6.32 -10.13 -8.74
N ILE A 118 -5.89 -10.18 -7.49
CA ILE A 118 -5.03 -11.26 -6.98
C ILE A 118 -5.83 -12.51 -6.54
N GLY A 119 -7.16 -12.52 -6.75
CA GLY A 119 -8.01 -13.68 -6.56
C GLY A 119 -8.36 -14.00 -5.10
N LEU A 120 -8.42 -13.01 -4.20
CA LEU A 120 -8.80 -13.24 -2.80
C LEU A 120 -10.30 -13.53 -2.59
N GLY A 121 -11.16 -13.22 -3.56
CA GLY A 121 -12.60 -13.52 -3.51
C GLY A 121 -13.28 -12.93 -2.26
N SER A 122 -13.87 -13.77 -1.41
CA SER A 122 -14.58 -13.35 -0.20
C SER A 122 -13.68 -12.71 0.86
N LEU A 123 -12.35 -12.85 0.77
CA LEU A 123 -11.39 -12.21 1.67
C LEU A 123 -11.04 -10.76 1.27
N SER A 124 -11.50 -10.29 0.08
CA SER A 124 -11.20 -8.92 -0.37
C SER A 124 -11.64 -7.84 0.64
N PRO A 125 -12.87 -7.86 1.21
CA PRO A 125 -13.25 -6.87 2.22
C PRO A 125 -12.48 -7.02 3.54
N TRP A 126 -12.01 -8.23 3.90
CA TRP A 126 -11.13 -8.44 5.05
C TRP A 126 -9.79 -7.74 4.87
N MET A 127 -9.15 -7.90 3.70
CA MET A 127 -7.90 -7.24 3.38
C MET A 127 -8.06 -5.71 3.37
N ALA A 128 -9.08 -5.20 2.68
CA ALA A 128 -9.35 -3.77 2.61
C ALA A 128 -9.66 -3.18 4.00
N GLY A 129 -10.45 -3.90 4.82
CA GLY A 129 -10.70 -3.51 6.20
C GLY A 129 -9.42 -3.49 7.04
N ALA A 130 -8.59 -4.54 6.96
CA ALA A 130 -7.32 -4.57 7.69
C ALA A 130 -6.43 -3.36 7.37
N LEU A 131 -6.42 -2.88 6.12
CA LEU A 131 -5.65 -1.71 5.70
C LEU A 131 -6.13 -0.38 6.29
N ILE A 132 -7.37 -0.28 6.76
CA ILE A 132 -7.91 0.96 7.34
C ILE A 132 -8.06 0.87 8.87
N TRP A 133 -7.88 -0.31 9.49
CA TRP A 133 -7.90 -0.40 10.95
C TRP A 133 -6.65 0.25 11.56
N PRO A 134 -6.81 1.10 12.58
CA PRO A 134 -5.68 1.76 13.24
C PRO A 134 -4.97 0.79 14.18
N PHE A 135 -3.99 0.06 13.71
CA PHE A 135 -3.23 -0.89 14.52
C PHE A 135 -2.37 -0.25 15.62
N GLY A 136 -1.94 1.01 15.41
CA GLY A 136 -1.16 1.76 16.38
C GLY A 136 -1.29 3.25 16.15
N MET A 137 -0.85 4.05 17.14
CA MET A 137 -0.91 5.51 17.05
C MET A 137 -0.17 6.05 15.83
N ARG A 138 0.92 5.39 15.43
CA ARG A 138 1.72 5.81 14.28
C ARG A 138 0.95 5.64 12.98
N TYR A 139 0.40 4.43 12.76
CA TYR A 139 -0.41 4.16 11.57
C TYR A 139 -1.66 5.04 11.56
N LEU A 140 -2.32 5.21 12.72
CA LEU A 140 -3.46 6.11 12.85
C LEU A 140 -3.08 7.55 12.45
N VAL A 141 -2.03 8.13 13.04
CA VAL A 141 -1.68 9.54 12.84
C VAL A 141 -1.17 9.80 11.42
N TYR A 142 -0.24 9.00 10.91
CA TYR A 142 0.41 9.29 9.64
C TYR A 142 -0.35 8.79 8.40
N ALA A 143 -1.14 7.71 8.53
CA ALA A 143 -1.90 7.18 7.41
C ALA A 143 -3.39 7.55 7.48
N MET A 144 -4.08 7.19 8.59
CA MET A 144 -5.54 7.25 8.66
C MET A 144 -6.08 8.63 9.12
N TYR A 145 -5.36 9.33 10.00
CA TYR A 145 -5.79 10.65 10.47
C TYR A 145 -5.18 11.80 9.66
N GLY A 146 -3.86 11.90 9.59
CA GLY A 146 -3.16 12.97 8.88
C GLY A 146 -3.12 12.78 7.38
N GLY A 147 -3.22 11.53 6.91
CA GLY A 147 -3.17 11.20 5.50
C GLY A 147 -1.79 11.41 4.84
N TYR A 148 -0.77 11.81 5.59
CA TYR A 148 0.57 12.16 5.06
C TYR A 148 1.19 11.07 4.18
N TYR A 149 0.90 9.81 4.50
CA TYR A 149 1.42 8.64 3.78
C TYR A 149 0.34 7.80 3.10
N LEU A 150 -0.93 8.17 3.19
CA LEU A 150 -2.03 7.47 2.54
C LEU A 150 -1.81 7.38 1.02
N ILE A 151 -1.39 8.48 0.40
CA ILE A 151 -1.13 8.55 -1.04
C ILE A 151 0.08 7.70 -1.44
N HIS A 152 1.09 7.59 -0.55
CA HIS A 152 2.25 6.72 -0.77
C HIS A 152 1.92 5.23 -0.73
N MET A 153 0.80 4.83 -0.11
CA MET A 153 0.24 3.48 -0.20
C MET A 153 -0.72 3.35 -1.39
N LEU A 154 -1.58 4.36 -1.60
CA LEU A 154 -2.63 4.35 -2.61
C LEU A 154 -2.07 4.21 -4.03
N LEU A 155 -1.11 5.06 -4.42
CA LEU A 155 -0.60 5.08 -5.79
C LEU A 155 0.13 3.78 -6.16
N PRO A 156 1.04 3.20 -5.34
CA PRO A 156 1.59 1.87 -5.56
C PRO A 156 0.53 0.78 -5.66
N MET A 157 -0.42 0.75 -4.72
CA MET A 157 -1.50 -0.24 -4.71
C MET A 157 -2.39 -0.14 -5.95
N LEU A 158 -2.74 1.08 -6.36
CA LEU A 158 -3.51 1.33 -7.59
C LEU A 158 -2.71 0.93 -8.83
N THR A 159 -1.41 1.23 -8.88
CA THR A 159 -0.52 0.79 -9.97
C THR A 159 -0.55 -0.73 -10.11
N LEU A 160 -0.38 -1.48 -9.02
CA LEU A 160 -0.46 -2.95 -9.04
C LEU A 160 -1.83 -3.45 -9.50
N ALA A 161 -2.91 -2.92 -8.92
CA ALA A 161 -4.27 -3.32 -9.28
C ALA A 161 -4.53 -3.13 -10.77
N LEU A 162 -4.13 -1.99 -11.34
CA LEU A 162 -4.31 -1.67 -12.75
C LEU A 162 -3.43 -2.51 -13.67
N VAL A 163 -2.20 -2.86 -13.25
CA VAL A 163 -1.35 -3.82 -13.98
C VAL A 163 -2.05 -5.17 -14.05
N PHE A 164 -2.58 -5.70 -12.95
CA PHE A 164 -3.34 -6.95 -12.96
C PHE A 164 -4.62 -6.84 -13.80
N CYS A 165 -5.40 -5.76 -13.69
CA CYS A 165 -6.57 -5.51 -14.55
C CYS A 165 -6.18 -5.54 -16.05
N SER A 166 -5.04 -4.95 -16.40
CA SER A 166 -4.52 -4.98 -17.77
C SER A 166 -4.19 -6.41 -18.23
N ILE A 167 -3.62 -7.24 -17.35
CA ILE A 167 -3.28 -8.64 -17.66
C ILE A 167 -4.54 -9.48 -17.83
N HIS A 168 -5.55 -9.32 -16.98
CA HIS A 168 -6.78 -10.12 -16.98
C HIS A 168 -7.79 -9.66 -18.04
N ALA A 169 -7.62 -8.46 -18.60
CA ALA A 169 -8.53 -7.92 -19.60
C ALA A 169 -8.49 -8.73 -20.91
N GLN A 170 -9.66 -9.28 -21.29
CA GLN A 170 -9.82 -10.08 -22.51
C GLN A 170 -9.78 -9.23 -23.79
N ASN A 171 -10.29 -7.99 -23.71
CA ASN A 171 -10.38 -7.08 -24.84
C ASN A 171 -9.21 -6.09 -24.85
N ARG A 172 -8.77 -5.69 -26.07
CA ARG A 172 -7.66 -4.76 -26.25
C ARG A 172 -7.92 -3.38 -25.62
N ARG A 173 -9.15 -2.85 -25.74
CA ARG A 173 -9.47 -1.50 -25.23
C ARG A 173 -9.30 -1.39 -23.71
N PRO A 174 -9.97 -2.21 -22.85
CA PRO A 174 -9.77 -2.15 -21.41
C PRO A 174 -8.33 -2.50 -21.01
N LYS A 175 -7.66 -3.41 -21.73
CA LYS A 175 -6.24 -3.74 -21.50
C LYS A 175 -5.36 -2.50 -21.62
N VAL A 176 -5.46 -1.77 -22.71
CA VAL A 176 -4.68 -0.55 -22.94
C VAL A 176 -5.06 0.55 -21.96
N LEU A 177 -6.36 0.74 -21.69
CA LEU A 177 -6.84 1.73 -20.72
C LEU A 177 -6.23 1.46 -19.31
N CYS A 178 -6.30 0.23 -18.82
CA CYS A 178 -5.71 -0.12 -17.52
C CYS A 178 -4.19 0.09 -17.49
N ALA A 179 -3.48 -0.26 -18.56
CA ALA A 179 -2.04 -0.03 -18.66
C ALA A 179 -1.69 1.47 -18.65
N VAL A 180 -2.44 2.31 -19.36
CA VAL A 180 -2.28 3.77 -19.35
C VAL A 180 -2.57 4.34 -17.95
N LEU A 181 -3.65 3.93 -17.31
CA LEU A 181 -3.99 4.36 -15.96
C LEU A 181 -2.92 3.90 -14.93
N ALA A 182 -2.35 2.69 -15.10
CA ALA A 182 -1.21 2.24 -14.28
C ALA A 182 0.02 3.14 -14.46
N CYS A 183 0.34 3.53 -15.69
CA CYS A 183 1.41 4.49 -15.98
C CYS A 183 1.14 5.86 -15.34
N LEU A 184 -0.10 6.36 -15.42
CA LEU A 184 -0.47 7.64 -14.79
C LEU A 184 -0.37 7.59 -13.27
N ALA A 185 -0.79 6.49 -12.63
CA ALA A 185 -0.64 6.30 -11.18
C ALA A 185 0.86 6.24 -10.80
N ALA A 186 1.66 5.51 -11.54
CA ALA A 186 3.10 5.41 -11.31
C ALA A 186 3.83 6.75 -11.56
N LEU A 187 3.46 7.49 -12.60
CA LEU A 187 3.97 8.84 -12.87
C LEU A 187 3.61 9.80 -11.73
N GLY A 188 2.35 9.77 -11.26
CA GLY A 188 1.89 10.54 -10.11
C GLY A 188 2.69 10.21 -8.84
N ALA A 189 3.00 8.93 -8.62
CA ALA A 189 3.84 8.51 -7.51
C ALA A 189 5.28 9.05 -7.63
N GLY A 190 5.86 9.02 -8.84
CA GLY A 190 7.18 9.58 -9.12
C GLY A 190 7.24 11.12 -8.99
N LEU A 191 6.14 11.81 -9.30
CA LEU A 191 5.99 13.26 -9.07
C LEU A 191 6.03 13.65 -7.58
N ASN A 192 5.94 12.69 -6.66
CA ASN A 192 6.09 12.92 -5.21
C ASN A 192 7.52 12.64 -4.69
N GLY A 193 8.49 12.48 -5.60
CA GLY A 193 9.90 12.33 -5.24
C GLY A 193 10.45 10.90 -5.43
N VAL A 194 11.72 10.72 -5.01
CA VAL A 194 12.48 9.49 -5.25
C VAL A 194 12.03 8.29 -4.42
N LYS A 195 11.38 8.52 -3.28
CA LYS A 195 11.02 7.45 -2.31
C LYS A 195 10.27 6.29 -2.96
N VAL A 196 9.30 6.57 -3.83
CA VAL A 196 8.51 5.52 -4.49
C VAL A 196 9.36 4.61 -5.37
N LEU A 197 10.43 5.13 -5.98
CA LEU A 197 11.34 4.31 -6.78
C LEU A 197 12.06 3.28 -5.91
N MET A 198 12.45 3.66 -4.71
CA MET A 198 13.15 2.80 -3.76
C MET A 198 12.20 1.85 -3.05
N VAL A 199 11.08 2.35 -2.48
CA VAL A 199 10.22 1.54 -1.61
C VAL A 199 9.22 0.66 -2.37
N PHE A 200 8.96 0.96 -3.64
CA PHE A 200 7.99 0.22 -4.43
C PHE A 200 8.51 -0.23 -5.79
N GLN A 201 9.03 0.66 -6.65
CA GLN A 201 9.36 0.26 -8.03
C GLN A 201 10.53 -0.71 -8.10
N ALA A 202 11.61 -0.50 -7.33
CA ALA A 202 12.73 -1.42 -7.28
C ALA A 202 12.32 -2.81 -6.73
N PRO A 203 11.59 -2.93 -5.59
CA PRO A 203 11.00 -4.20 -5.17
C PRO A 203 10.07 -4.84 -6.20
N PHE A 204 9.25 -4.06 -6.90
CA PHE A 204 8.33 -4.56 -7.92
C PHE A 204 9.08 -5.17 -9.11
N LEU A 205 10.11 -4.47 -9.61
CA LEU A 205 11.00 -5.00 -10.64
C LEU A 205 11.70 -6.28 -10.17
N LEU A 206 12.27 -6.28 -8.97
CA LEU A 206 12.95 -7.44 -8.41
C LEU A 206 12.03 -8.64 -8.29
N ALA A 207 10.83 -8.45 -7.73
CA ALA A 207 9.84 -9.51 -7.57
C ALA A 207 9.41 -10.11 -8.92
N THR A 208 9.15 -9.26 -9.93
CA THR A 208 8.75 -9.72 -11.27
C THR A 208 9.90 -10.40 -12.02
N MET A 209 11.13 -9.91 -11.87
CA MET A 209 12.32 -10.56 -12.44
C MET A 209 12.54 -11.95 -11.83
N LEU A 210 12.47 -12.08 -10.50
CA LEU A 210 12.58 -13.36 -9.81
C LEU A 210 11.48 -14.33 -10.27
N LEU A 211 10.24 -13.85 -10.33
CA LEU A 211 9.10 -14.66 -10.78
C LEU A 211 9.30 -15.15 -12.22
N ALA A 212 9.73 -14.26 -13.14
CA ALA A 212 9.98 -14.61 -14.53
C ALA A 212 11.14 -15.61 -14.67
N VAL A 213 12.25 -15.40 -13.96
CA VAL A 213 13.40 -16.33 -13.98
C VAL A 213 12.99 -17.71 -13.45
N MET A 214 12.26 -17.77 -12.34
CA MET A 214 11.80 -19.05 -11.77
C MET A 214 10.83 -19.78 -12.72
N ALA A 215 9.95 -19.04 -13.41
CA ALA A 215 9.03 -19.60 -14.39
C ALA A 215 9.79 -20.14 -15.62
N LEU A 216 10.74 -19.38 -16.16
CA LEU A 216 11.57 -19.78 -17.29
C LEU A 216 12.39 -21.03 -16.96
N ASN A 217 13.02 -21.10 -15.79
CA ASN A 217 13.78 -22.27 -15.35
C ASN A 217 12.92 -23.52 -15.21
N SER A 218 11.64 -23.35 -14.83
CA SER A 218 10.70 -24.45 -14.67
C SER A 218 10.13 -24.96 -16.02
N CYS A 219 10.19 -24.14 -17.08
CA CYS A 219 9.62 -24.46 -18.38
C CYS A 219 10.38 -25.53 -19.16
N GLY A 220 11.69 -25.73 -18.88
CA GLY A 220 12.52 -26.71 -19.59
C GLY A 220 12.58 -26.57 -21.13
N LYS A 221 12.15 -25.40 -21.66
CA LYS A 221 12.02 -25.16 -23.11
C LYS A 221 13.30 -24.57 -23.69
N THR A 222 13.65 -25.07 -24.89
CA THR A 222 14.90 -24.70 -25.58
C THR A 222 14.87 -23.35 -26.26
N THR A 223 13.67 -22.82 -26.59
CA THR A 223 13.56 -21.52 -27.27
C THR A 223 12.93 -20.46 -26.38
N TRP A 224 13.49 -19.24 -26.40
CA TRP A 224 12.96 -18.08 -25.69
C TRP A 224 11.50 -17.76 -26.05
N LYS A 225 11.13 -17.90 -27.32
CA LYS A 225 9.75 -17.67 -27.78
C LYS A 225 8.74 -18.61 -27.12
N ASP A 226 9.06 -19.88 -27.03
CA ASP A 226 8.18 -20.90 -26.44
C ASP A 226 8.08 -20.72 -24.92
N ALA A 227 9.18 -20.38 -24.28
CA ALA A 227 9.21 -20.05 -22.86
C ALA A 227 8.34 -18.83 -22.54
N CYS A 228 8.49 -17.72 -23.27
CA CYS A 228 7.66 -16.53 -23.11
C CYS A 228 6.16 -16.79 -23.37
N ARG A 229 5.83 -17.68 -24.31
CA ARG A 229 4.44 -18.05 -24.59
C ARG A 229 3.83 -18.90 -23.47
N THR A 230 4.61 -19.76 -22.84
CA THR A 230 4.18 -20.62 -21.73
C THR A 230 4.07 -19.84 -20.42
N CYS A 231 5.01 -18.92 -20.14
CA CYS A 231 5.07 -18.06 -18.94
C CYS A 231 4.41 -16.69 -19.19
N GLY A 232 3.30 -16.66 -19.92
CA GLY A 232 2.68 -15.42 -20.43
C GLY A 232 2.31 -14.41 -19.34
N THR A 233 1.76 -14.86 -18.22
CA THR A 233 1.35 -13.97 -17.11
C THR A 233 2.56 -13.38 -16.39
N GLU A 234 3.58 -14.18 -16.11
CA GLU A 234 4.83 -13.75 -15.47
C GLU A 234 5.56 -12.69 -16.32
N MET A 235 5.60 -12.93 -17.65
CA MET A 235 6.20 -12.00 -18.59
C MET A 235 5.38 -10.70 -18.73
N GLN A 236 4.06 -10.77 -18.66
CA GLN A 236 3.20 -9.59 -18.64
C GLN A 236 3.36 -8.78 -17.35
N LEU A 237 3.53 -9.43 -16.20
CA LEU A 237 3.86 -8.75 -14.93
C LEU A 237 5.21 -8.03 -15.03
N LEU A 238 6.23 -8.68 -15.59
CA LEU A 238 7.54 -8.06 -15.81
C LEU A 238 7.43 -6.83 -16.74
N ALA A 239 6.71 -6.98 -17.85
CA ALA A 239 6.43 -5.84 -18.74
C ALA A 239 5.70 -4.72 -18.01
N GLY A 240 4.70 -5.08 -17.16
CA GLY A 240 3.98 -4.15 -16.28
C GLY A 240 4.90 -3.37 -15.36
N ALA A 241 5.82 -4.07 -14.70
CA ALA A 241 6.81 -3.45 -13.83
C ALA A 241 7.74 -2.51 -14.61
N LEU A 242 8.17 -2.90 -15.81
CA LEU A 242 9.06 -2.09 -16.65
C LEU A 242 8.39 -0.78 -17.09
N TYR A 243 7.21 -0.84 -17.70
CA TYR A 243 6.58 0.40 -18.19
C TYR A 243 6.13 1.33 -17.05
N THR A 244 5.68 0.80 -15.92
CA THR A 244 5.34 1.63 -14.75
C THR A 244 6.57 2.22 -14.08
N THR A 245 7.70 1.50 -14.07
CA THR A 245 8.97 2.05 -13.57
C THR A 245 9.46 3.20 -14.45
N VAL A 246 9.38 3.06 -15.78
CA VAL A 246 9.72 4.16 -16.71
C VAL A 246 8.82 5.37 -16.46
N ALA A 247 7.51 5.16 -16.25
CA ALA A 247 6.57 6.23 -15.93
C ALA A 247 6.90 6.91 -14.58
N ALA A 248 7.20 6.13 -13.53
CA ALA A 248 7.60 6.66 -12.23
C ALA A 248 8.92 7.43 -12.30
N MET A 249 9.90 6.92 -13.03
CA MET A 249 11.18 7.64 -13.29
C MET A 249 10.95 8.95 -14.03
N ALA A 250 10.08 8.96 -15.04
CA ALA A 250 9.69 10.19 -15.75
C ALA A 250 9.06 11.20 -14.78
N GLY A 251 8.13 10.76 -13.92
CA GLY A 251 7.56 11.60 -12.87
C GLY A 251 8.62 12.19 -11.93
N TYR A 252 9.55 11.36 -11.47
CA TYR A 252 10.67 11.82 -10.64
C TYR A 252 11.58 12.83 -11.35
N VAL A 253 11.93 12.56 -12.60
CA VAL A 253 12.76 13.50 -13.40
C VAL A 253 12.04 14.84 -13.60
N ILE A 254 10.73 14.82 -13.90
CA ILE A 254 9.92 16.04 -13.98
C ILE A 254 9.96 16.79 -12.65
N ASN A 255 9.72 16.09 -11.53
CA ASN A 255 9.78 16.70 -10.20
C ASN A 255 11.16 17.31 -9.91
N ALA A 256 12.22 16.50 -9.99
CA ALA A 256 13.56 16.87 -9.55
C ALA A 256 14.31 17.82 -10.51
N LYS A 257 14.00 17.83 -11.81
CA LYS A 257 14.76 18.60 -12.83
C LYS A 257 13.98 19.76 -13.45
N ILE A 258 12.66 19.70 -13.42
CA ILE A 258 11.79 20.73 -14.00
C ILE A 258 11.12 21.53 -12.90
N LEU A 259 10.26 20.88 -12.08
CA LEU A 259 9.47 21.56 -11.04
C LEU A 259 10.36 22.12 -9.93
N ALA A 260 11.36 21.39 -9.50
CA ALA A 260 12.29 21.83 -8.45
C ALA A 260 13.04 23.12 -8.76
N LYS A 261 13.12 23.54 -10.04
CA LYS A 261 13.72 24.83 -10.43
C LYS A 261 12.77 26.01 -10.27
N SER A 262 11.47 25.74 -10.29
CA SER A 262 10.42 26.76 -10.32
C SER A 262 9.74 26.97 -8.97
N TYR A 263 9.88 26.03 -8.04
CA TYR A 263 9.21 26.06 -6.73
C TYR A 263 10.21 26.01 -5.58
N SER A 264 9.91 26.73 -4.50
CA SER A 264 10.78 26.80 -3.33
C SER A 264 10.47 25.67 -2.35
N PHE A 265 11.47 24.87 -2.01
CA PHE A 265 11.38 23.82 -0.99
C PHE A 265 12.73 23.61 -0.29
N LYS A 266 12.71 23.03 0.92
CA LYS A 266 13.94 22.70 1.64
C LYS A 266 14.52 21.41 1.02
N SER A 267 15.52 21.56 0.17
CA SER A 267 16.31 20.42 -0.24
C SER A 267 17.10 19.89 0.96
N PHE A 268 16.82 18.69 1.40
CA PHE A 268 17.83 17.95 2.17
C PHE A 268 18.99 17.68 1.22
N GLY A 269 20.17 18.13 1.60
CA GLY A 269 21.38 18.19 0.76
C GLY A 269 21.93 16.87 0.22
N GLY A 270 21.07 16.04 -0.32
CA GLY A 270 21.37 14.73 -0.89
C GLY A 270 21.13 13.59 0.10
N VAL A 271 21.02 12.39 -0.44
CA VAL A 271 20.92 11.14 0.34
C VAL A 271 22.25 10.91 1.04
N THR A 272 22.28 11.05 2.35
CA THR A 272 23.45 10.73 3.15
C THR A 272 23.43 9.26 3.53
N TRP A 273 24.44 8.52 3.06
CA TRP A 273 24.58 7.10 3.33
C TRP A 273 25.53 6.88 4.53
N SER A 274 25.13 6.01 5.43
CA SER A 274 25.96 5.55 6.53
C SER A 274 27.11 4.67 6.01
N ARG A 275 28.19 4.57 6.78
CA ARG A 275 29.28 3.64 6.44
C ARG A 275 28.76 2.19 6.49
N PRO A 276 29.26 1.27 5.64
CA PRO A 276 28.79 -0.12 5.60
C PRO A 276 28.79 -0.82 6.96
N ARG A 277 29.76 -0.54 7.81
CA ARG A 277 29.87 -1.09 9.17
C ARG A 277 28.70 -0.62 10.05
N ASP A 278 28.31 0.63 9.96
CA ASP A 278 27.29 1.24 10.82
C ASP A 278 25.90 0.76 10.40
N GLY A 279 25.66 0.55 9.09
CA GLY A 279 24.39 0.06 8.56
C GLY A 279 23.97 -1.32 9.08
N LEU A 280 24.92 -2.21 9.36
CA LEU A 280 24.61 -3.52 9.94
C LEU A 280 24.01 -3.41 11.36
N PHE A 281 24.47 -2.45 12.16
CA PHE A 281 23.91 -2.19 13.49
C PHE A 281 22.50 -1.60 13.43
N GLU A 282 22.21 -0.84 12.39
CA GLU A 282 20.88 -0.26 12.17
C GLU A 282 19.84 -1.29 11.69
N LEU A 283 20.27 -2.40 11.08
CA LEU A 283 19.35 -3.41 10.50
C LEU A 283 18.40 -3.98 11.57
N GLN A 284 18.86 -4.23 12.77
CA GLN A 284 18.02 -4.70 13.87
C GLN A 284 16.92 -3.67 14.19
N ARG A 285 17.27 -2.39 14.31
CA ARG A 285 16.32 -1.30 14.54
C ARG A 285 15.29 -1.24 13.43
N ILE A 286 15.74 -1.31 12.16
CA ILE A 286 14.86 -1.26 10.97
C ILE A 286 13.85 -2.43 10.97
N ILE A 287 14.26 -3.62 11.38
CA ILE A 287 13.37 -4.78 11.51
C ILE A 287 12.35 -4.55 12.63
N VAL A 288 12.77 -4.05 13.79
CA VAL A 288 11.87 -3.74 14.90
C VAL A 288 10.88 -2.66 14.49
N ASP A 289 11.33 -1.62 13.78
CA ASP A 289 10.47 -0.58 13.24
C ASP A 289 9.36 -1.11 12.33
N TYR A 290 9.62 -2.19 11.58
CA TYR A 290 8.59 -2.84 10.78
C TYR A 290 7.46 -3.45 11.64
N PHE A 291 7.78 -3.97 12.82
CA PHE A 291 6.75 -4.46 13.77
C PHE A 291 5.93 -3.31 14.37
N HIS A 292 6.52 -2.13 14.51
CA HIS A 292 5.79 -0.94 14.97
C HIS A 292 4.63 -0.56 14.03
N GLU A 293 4.71 -0.90 12.74
CA GLU A 293 3.61 -0.64 11.78
C GLU A 293 2.36 -1.48 12.09
N PHE A 294 2.50 -2.59 12.79
CA PHE A 294 1.40 -3.43 13.25
C PHE A 294 0.93 -3.07 14.67
N GLY A 295 1.46 -1.99 15.26
CA GLY A 295 1.07 -1.50 16.58
C GLY A 295 1.96 -1.96 17.74
N TYR A 296 3.04 -2.68 17.47
CA TYR A 296 4.04 -2.96 18.51
C TYR A 296 4.67 -1.64 19.00
N THR A 297 4.87 -1.53 20.30
CA THR A 297 5.50 -0.36 20.94
C THR A 297 6.41 -0.84 22.07
N ASP A 298 7.65 -0.39 22.06
CA ASP A 298 8.64 -0.69 23.08
C ASP A 298 8.34 0.01 24.40
N GLY A 299 8.78 -0.60 25.50
CA GLY A 299 8.77 0.03 26.83
C GLY A 299 7.43 0.23 27.49
N VAL A 300 6.32 -0.33 26.93
CA VAL A 300 5.00 -0.28 27.56
C VAL A 300 4.79 -1.42 28.53
N GLY A 301 4.18 -1.12 29.68
CA GLY A 301 3.88 -2.12 30.72
C GLY A 301 2.86 -3.15 30.22
N VAL A 302 3.20 -4.44 30.32
CA VAL A 302 2.42 -5.56 29.77
C VAL A 302 0.97 -5.61 30.31
N PHE A 303 0.75 -5.21 31.56
CA PHE A 303 -0.55 -5.23 32.23
C PHE A 303 -1.40 -3.97 32.00
N HIS A 304 -0.92 -3.02 31.19
CA HIS A 304 -1.71 -1.87 30.77
C HIS A 304 -2.40 -2.15 29.42
N PHE A 305 -3.48 -1.43 29.13
CA PHE A 305 -4.19 -1.55 27.84
C PHE A 305 -3.24 -1.34 26.63
N SER A 306 -2.33 -0.36 26.74
CA SER A 306 -1.29 -0.11 25.75
C SER A 306 -0.34 -1.31 25.56
N GLY A 307 0.01 -2.01 26.64
CA GLY A 307 0.84 -3.21 26.58
C GLY A 307 0.14 -4.39 25.92
N ILE A 308 -1.16 -4.57 26.19
CA ILE A 308 -1.96 -5.60 25.52
C ILE A 308 -2.05 -5.28 24.01
N ALA A 309 -2.34 -4.03 23.65
CA ALA A 309 -2.39 -3.60 22.25
C ALA A 309 -1.03 -3.80 21.54
N SER A 310 0.07 -3.44 22.21
CA SER A 310 1.43 -3.67 21.70
C SER A 310 1.72 -5.15 21.49
N GLY A 311 1.34 -6.00 22.46
CA GLY A 311 1.46 -7.46 22.36
C GLY A 311 0.69 -8.03 21.17
N LEU A 312 -0.54 -7.56 20.93
CA LEU A 312 -1.31 -7.94 19.73
C LEU A 312 -0.62 -7.52 18.45
N GLY A 313 -0.05 -6.31 18.39
CA GLY A 313 0.72 -5.83 17.26
C GLY A 313 1.93 -6.71 16.97
N LEU A 314 2.68 -7.09 18.01
CA LEU A 314 3.80 -8.04 17.90
C LEU A 314 3.34 -9.40 17.33
N LEU A 315 2.22 -9.93 17.85
CA LEU A 315 1.67 -11.20 17.36
C LEU A 315 1.26 -11.14 15.88
N ILE A 316 0.69 -10.01 15.41
CA ILE A 316 0.38 -9.81 14.00
C ILE A 316 1.66 -9.85 13.16
N GLY A 317 2.72 -9.15 13.59
CA GLY A 317 4.00 -9.17 12.89
C GLY A 317 4.65 -10.57 12.84
N ILE A 318 4.62 -11.30 13.95
CA ILE A 318 5.11 -12.71 14.01
C ILE A 318 4.26 -13.59 13.08
N TRP A 319 2.94 -13.42 13.09
CA TRP A 319 2.06 -14.16 12.20
C TRP A 319 2.35 -13.86 10.73
N LEU A 320 2.62 -12.61 10.37
CA LEU A 320 3.07 -12.26 9.01
C LEU A 320 4.37 -13.00 8.63
N ALA A 321 5.36 -13.02 9.52
CA ALA A 321 6.60 -13.75 9.28
C ALA A 321 6.35 -15.25 9.06
N PHE A 322 5.46 -15.84 9.87
CA PHE A 322 5.02 -17.23 9.71
C PHE A 322 4.30 -17.46 8.37
N CYS A 323 3.41 -16.56 7.95
CA CYS A 323 2.73 -16.63 6.64
C CYS A 323 3.73 -16.61 5.49
N ILE A 324 4.73 -15.70 5.53
CA ILE A 324 5.78 -15.64 4.51
C ILE A 324 6.51 -16.98 4.40
N VAL A 325 6.99 -17.50 5.53
CA VAL A 325 7.74 -18.77 5.57
C VAL A 325 6.88 -19.93 5.01
N ARG A 326 5.63 -20.07 5.47
CA ARG A 326 4.71 -21.13 5.00
C ARG A 326 4.43 -21.04 3.50
N LEU A 327 4.14 -19.84 2.99
CA LEU A 327 3.85 -19.65 1.57
C LEU A 327 5.09 -19.87 0.70
N LEU A 328 6.29 -19.55 1.19
CA LEU A 328 7.55 -19.89 0.50
C LEU A 328 7.74 -21.40 0.41
N PHE A 329 7.46 -22.19 1.46
CA PHE A 329 7.49 -23.67 1.39
C PHE A 329 6.44 -24.23 0.42
N ARG A 330 5.28 -23.57 0.29
CA ARG A 330 4.20 -23.97 -0.62
C ARG A 330 4.23 -23.22 -1.97
N TYR A 331 5.30 -22.50 -2.27
CA TYR A 331 5.39 -21.60 -3.40
C TYR A 331 4.93 -22.19 -4.74
N ARG A 332 5.29 -23.45 -5.01
CA ARG A 332 4.94 -24.14 -6.27
C ARG A 332 3.44 -24.42 -6.42
N SER A 333 2.69 -24.51 -5.34
CA SER A 333 1.25 -24.76 -5.35
C SER A 333 0.41 -23.47 -5.46
N LEU A 334 1.01 -22.30 -5.33
CA LEU A 334 0.33 -21.01 -5.38
C LEU A 334 0.04 -20.60 -6.83
N ALA A 335 -1.05 -19.85 -7.03
CA ALA A 335 -1.33 -19.16 -8.28
C ALA A 335 -0.26 -18.09 -8.58
N VAL A 336 -0.12 -17.69 -9.86
CA VAL A 336 0.92 -16.73 -10.30
C VAL A 336 0.82 -15.41 -9.51
N ALA A 337 -0.39 -14.86 -9.34
CA ALA A 337 -0.60 -13.64 -8.60
C ALA A 337 -0.24 -13.78 -7.11
N GLU A 338 -0.53 -14.93 -6.49
CA GLU A 338 -0.17 -15.22 -5.11
C GLU A 338 1.35 -15.35 -4.94
N ARG A 339 2.02 -16.08 -5.85
CA ARG A 339 3.49 -16.17 -5.90
C ARG A 339 4.13 -14.79 -6.01
N PHE A 340 3.59 -13.97 -6.90
CA PHE A 340 4.06 -12.60 -7.08
C PHE A 340 3.93 -11.77 -5.80
N MET A 341 2.79 -11.81 -5.11
CA MET A 341 2.58 -11.02 -3.88
C MET A 341 3.55 -11.42 -2.76
N VAL A 342 3.84 -12.71 -2.62
CA VAL A 342 4.86 -13.21 -1.66
C VAL A 342 6.25 -12.68 -2.03
N LEU A 343 6.64 -12.78 -3.31
CA LEU A 343 7.94 -12.26 -3.78
C LEU A 343 8.01 -10.74 -3.66
N LEU A 344 6.92 -10.03 -3.93
CA LEU A 344 6.87 -8.58 -3.78
C LEU A 344 7.15 -8.16 -2.33
N LEU A 345 6.44 -8.77 -1.37
CA LEU A 345 6.67 -8.47 0.04
C LEU A 345 8.10 -8.80 0.47
N CYS A 346 8.61 -9.98 0.10
CA CYS A 346 10.00 -10.35 0.39
C CYS A 346 11.00 -9.35 -0.23
N SER A 347 10.75 -8.92 -1.48
CA SER A 347 11.57 -7.92 -2.16
C SER A 347 11.48 -6.55 -1.48
N MET A 348 10.30 -6.13 -1.02
CA MET A 348 10.14 -4.89 -0.25
C MET A 348 10.91 -4.96 1.06
N ILE A 349 10.76 -6.04 1.83
CA ILE A 349 11.50 -6.22 3.09
C ILE A 349 13.01 -6.21 2.85
N ALA A 350 13.49 -6.92 1.83
CA ALA A 350 14.93 -6.98 1.53
C ALA A 350 15.48 -5.65 1.04
N VAL A 351 14.87 -5.04 0.02
CA VAL A 351 15.34 -3.78 -0.57
C VAL A 351 15.21 -2.63 0.42
N CYS A 352 14.05 -2.49 1.06
CA CYS A 352 13.83 -1.43 2.04
C CYS A 352 14.68 -1.65 3.30
N GLY A 353 14.74 -2.88 3.84
CA GLY A 353 15.54 -3.20 5.01
C GLY A 353 17.01 -2.86 4.80
N ILE A 354 17.59 -3.26 3.67
CA ILE A 354 18.98 -2.91 3.34
C ILE A 354 19.13 -1.41 3.09
N SER A 355 18.27 -0.81 2.28
CA SER A 355 18.38 0.61 1.94
C SER A 355 18.21 1.49 3.17
N PHE A 356 17.25 1.21 4.04
CA PHE A 356 16.98 2.01 5.24
C PHE A 356 18.07 1.89 6.28
N SER A 357 18.71 0.73 6.42
CA SER A 357 19.83 0.56 7.35
C SER A 357 21.06 1.42 7.02
N TYR A 358 21.17 1.84 5.75
CA TYR A 358 22.26 2.74 5.30
C TYR A 358 21.82 4.19 5.10
N PHE A 359 20.51 4.48 5.21
CA PHE A 359 19.95 5.80 4.95
C PHE A 359 19.84 6.59 6.26
N GLN A 360 20.63 7.65 6.43
CA GLN A 360 20.68 8.44 7.67
C GLN A 360 19.36 9.19 8.00
N GLU A 361 18.60 9.58 6.98
CA GLU A 361 17.32 10.27 7.14
C GLU A 361 16.13 9.31 7.14
N TYR A 362 16.38 8.05 7.50
CA TYR A 362 15.33 7.05 7.59
C TYR A 362 14.25 7.45 8.61
N SER A 363 13.01 7.20 8.23
CA SER A 363 11.83 7.33 9.09
C SER A 363 10.95 6.08 8.98
N GLN A 364 10.41 5.65 10.10
CA GLN A 364 9.68 4.37 10.22
C GLN A 364 8.50 4.27 9.23
N TYR A 365 7.78 5.37 8.99
CA TYR A 365 6.67 5.43 8.04
C TYR A 365 7.05 5.14 6.57
N PHE A 366 8.33 4.96 6.25
CA PHE A 366 8.75 4.48 4.92
C PHE A 366 8.33 3.02 4.65
N TRP A 367 7.94 2.30 5.68
CA TRP A 367 7.39 0.96 5.56
C TRP A 367 5.93 0.91 5.09
N PHE A 368 5.16 1.99 5.24
CA PHE A 368 3.72 1.99 4.88
C PHE A 368 3.41 1.47 3.47
N PRO A 369 4.18 1.76 2.41
CA PRO A 369 3.91 1.19 1.08
C PRO A 369 3.93 -0.34 1.02
N SER A 370 4.54 -1.03 2.00
CA SER A 370 4.55 -2.49 2.08
C SER A 370 3.29 -3.10 2.71
N MET A 371 2.49 -2.30 3.44
CA MET A 371 1.31 -2.80 4.16
C MET A 371 0.27 -3.47 3.25
N PRO A 372 -0.05 -2.96 2.04
CA PRO A 372 -0.95 -3.67 1.13
C PRO A 372 -0.45 -5.06 0.74
N ALA A 373 0.86 -5.23 0.54
CA ALA A 373 1.46 -6.54 0.25
C ALA A 373 1.46 -7.45 1.48
N ALA A 374 1.71 -6.92 2.68
CA ALA A 374 1.68 -7.66 3.92
C ALA A 374 0.29 -8.26 4.20
N PHE A 375 -0.77 -7.44 4.12
CA PHE A 375 -2.13 -7.91 4.33
C PHE A 375 -2.62 -8.84 3.20
N ALA A 376 -2.16 -8.64 1.96
CA ALA A 376 -2.43 -9.57 0.88
C ALA A 376 -1.80 -10.95 1.16
N VAL A 377 -0.56 -11.01 1.62
CA VAL A 377 0.13 -12.26 1.98
C VAL A 377 -0.58 -12.99 3.12
N MET A 378 -1.02 -12.29 4.17
CA MET A 378 -1.83 -12.87 5.25
C MET A 378 -3.15 -13.44 4.71
N ALA A 379 -3.84 -12.71 3.84
CA ALA A 379 -5.10 -13.16 3.24
C ALA A 379 -4.90 -14.37 2.30
N ILE A 380 -3.80 -14.43 1.57
CA ILE A 380 -3.42 -15.59 0.74
C ILE A 380 -3.22 -16.83 1.61
N GLU A 381 -2.54 -16.70 2.76
CA GLU A 381 -2.35 -17.84 3.68
C GLU A 381 -3.70 -18.34 4.21
N ILE A 382 -4.59 -17.46 4.65
CA ILE A 382 -5.94 -17.83 5.09
C ILE A 382 -6.72 -18.55 3.98
N LYS A 383 -6.61 -18.06 2.74
CA LYS A 383 -7.26 -18.66 1.57
C LYS A 383 -6.73 -20.08 1.31
N THR A 384 -5.41 -20.26 1.34
CA THR A 384 -4.78 -21.56 1.07
C THR A 384 -5.08 -22.58 2.15
N GLU A 385 -5.21 -22.20 3.42
CA GLU A 385 -5.64 -23.09 4.49
C GLU A 385 -7.09 -23.57 4.33
N LYS A 386 -8.02 -22.68 3.99
CA LYS A 386 -9.42 -23.05 3.72
C LYS A 386 -9.55 -24.09 2.61
N LEU A 387 -8.72 -24.02 1.57
CA LEU A 387 -8.71 -25.00 0.48
C LEU A 387 -8.22 -26.39 0.91
N HIS A 388 -7.52 -26.49 2.03
CA HIS A 388 -6.99 -27.77 2.55
C HIS A 388 -7.87 -28.42 3.61
N LEU A 389 -8.91 -27.73 4.09
CA LEU A 389 -9.86 -28.33 5.03
C LEU A 389 -10.75 -29.37 4.30
N PRO A 390 -10.86 -30.62 4.83
CA PRO A 390 -11.72 -31.64 4.23
C PRO A 390 -13.19 -31.22 4.34
N GLY A 391 -13.81 -30.81 3.27
CA GLY A 391 -15.23 -30.41 3.20
C GLY A 391 -15.55 -29.30 2.20
N GLU A 392 -14.63 -28.42 1.87
CA GLU A 392 -14.88 -27.28 0.96
C GLU A 392 -14.43 -27.50 -0.51
N ARG A 393 -13.84 -28.67 -0.83
CA ARG A 393 -13.38 -28.99 -2.22
C ARG A 393 -14.49 -29.05 -3.28
N ARG A 394 -15.78 -28.94 -2.90
CA ARG A 394 -16.92 -29.15 -3.80
C ARG A 394 -17.64 -27.90 -4.28
N THR A 395 -17.24 -26.70 -3.92
CA THR A 395 -18.00 -25.46 -4.23
C THR A 395 -17.25 -24.42 -5.08
N LEU A 396 -16.05 -24.76 -5.58
CA LEU A 396 -15.22 -23.84 -6.38
C LEU A 396 -14.84 -24.43 -7.77
N ALA A 397 -15.63 -25.35 -8.31
CA ALA A 397 -15.52 -25.79 -9.71
C ALA A 397 -16.59 -25.09 -10.55
#